data_780356db6bc8c3e4ab49d7384085d9e4
#
_entry.id   780356db6bc8c3e4ab49d7384085d9e4
#
_cell.length_a   1.000
_cell.length_b   1.000
_cell.length_c   1.000
_cell.angle_alpha   90.00
_cell.angle_beta   90.00
_cell.angle_gamma   90.00
#
_symmetry.space_group_name_H-M   'P 1'
#
loop_
_entity.id
_entity.type
_entity.pdbx_description
1 polymer ?
#
loop_
_entity_poly.entity_id
_entity_poly.type
_entity_poly.pdbx_seq_one_letter_code
_entity_poly.pdbx_strand_id
1 'polypeptide(L)'
;MKTKIRIVSQLCILALVIGAISVAGAIRAADTNVSGESSSLSDKDKTFMKKAAKGGMMEVAMGQVAEQKAQSEDVKSFGKRMVTDHGKANDELKSIASKKGFQLPSKEHNMKWTSDKAYMDAMVKDHDTDVKEFQHEAKLTGADPDLKAFAEKTAKVLEEHESMAHQDKDALKK
;
A
#
# COMPACT_ATOMS: atom_id res chain seq x y z
N MET A 1 20.62 21.04 -41.77
CA MET A 1 19.28 21.07 -42.42
C MET A 1 18.24 21.45 -41.37
N LYS A 2 17.62 22.62 -41.53
CA LYS A 2 16.67 23.20 -40.56
C LYS A 2 15.25 22.92 -41.08
N THR A 3 14.47 22.13 -40.40
CA THR A 3 13.05 21.87 -40.76
C THR A 3 12.17 22.76 -39.90
N LYS A 4 11.50 23.71 -40.52
CA LYS A 4 10.51 24.61 -39.90
C LYS A 4 9.15 23.91 -39.84
N ILE A 5 8.57 23.80 -38.66
CA ILE A 5 7.16 23.37 -38.47
C ILE A 5 6.28 24.62 -38.48
N ARG A 6 5.33 24.63 -39.43
CA ARG A 6 4.36 25.72 -39.62
C ARG A 6 3.16 25.49 -38.67
N ILE A 7 2.87 26.52 -37.89
CA ILE A 7 1.64 26.67 -37.13
C ILE A 7 0.54 27.11 -38.11
N VAL A 8 -0.56 26.34 -38.17
CA VAL A 8 -1.76 26.77 -38.90
C VAL A 8 -2.84 27.09 -37.87
N SER A 9 -3.10 28.38 -37.73
CA SER A 9 -4.23 28.96 -37.02
C SER A 9 -5.48 28.89 -37.91
N GLN A 10 -6.57 28.32 -37.45
CA GLN A 10 -7.89 28.52 -38.04
C GLN A 10 -8.85 29.07 -37.00
N LEU A 11 -9.13 30.37 -37.10
CA LEU A 11 -10.32 31.00 -36.57
C LEU A 11 -11.51 30.65 -37.46
N CYS A 12 -12.62 30.24 -36.86
CA CYS A 12 -13.94 30.37 -37.46
C CYS A 12 -14.90 31.03 -36.47
N ILE A 13 -15.38 32.19 -36.88
CA ILE A 13 -16.35 33.06 -36.22
C ILE A 13 -17.72 32.83 -36.87
N LEU A 14 -18.79 33.13 -36.10
CA LEU A 14 -20.23 33.35 -36.42
C LEU A 14 -21.15 32.11 -36.37
N ALA A 15 -22.32 32.14 -35.73
CA ALA A 15 -23.35 33.20 -35.71
C ALA A 15 -24.31 33.00 -34.53
N LEU A 16 -24.83 34.13 -34.03
CA LEU A 16 -25.97 34.23 -33.11
C LEU A 16 -27.28 33.72 -33.74
N VAL A 17 -28.03 32.96 -32.94
CA VAL A 17 -29.54 32.95 -33.10
C VAL A 17 -30.14 33.04 -31.69
N ILE A 18 -30.88 34.14 -31.48
CA ILE A 18 -31.66 34.43 -30.30
C ILE A 18 -33.01 33.71 -30.45
N GLY A 19 -33.35 32.83 -29.55
CA GLY A 19 -34.65 32.21 -29.45
C GLY A 19 -35.06 32.14 -27.97
N ALA A 20 -35.81 33.12 -27.51
CA ALA A 20 -36.42 33.13 -26.20
C ALA A 20 -37.64 32.19 -26.15
N ILE A 21 -37.55 31.11 -25.39
CA ILE A 21 -38.74 30.36 -24.95
C ILE A 21 -38.62 30.24 -23.43
N SER A 22 -39.46 31.06 -22.73
CA SER A 22 -39.68 30.95 -21.33
C SER A 22 -40.57 29.74 -21.05
N VAL A 23 -40.02 28.68 -20.52
CA VAL A 23 -40.76 27.63 -19.84
C VAL A 23 -40.37 27.65 -18.39
N ALA A 24 -41.23 28.20 -17.55
CA ALA A 24 -41.11 28.10 -16.09
C ALA A 24 -41.47 26.64 -15.70
N GLY A 25 -40.47 25.79 -15.74
CA GLY A 25 -40.50 24.45 -15.13
C GLY A 25 -39.74 24.50 -13.84
N ALA A 26 -40.42 24.35 -12.70
CA ALA A 26 -39.78 24.18 -11.39
C ALA A 26 -38.98 22.88 -11.40
N ILE A 27 -37.69 22.99 -11.73
CA ILE A 27 -36.75 21.90 -11.50
C ILE A 27 -36.49 21.86 -10.01
N ARG A 28 -37.17 20.94 -9.33
CA ARG A 28 -36.78 20.51 -8.00
C ARG A 28 -35.37 19.97 -8.13
N ALA A 29 -34.39 20.73 -7.71
CA ALA A 29 -33.05 20.21 -7.49
C ALA A 29 -33.21 19.08 -6.47
N ALA A 30 -33.14 17.84 -6.96
CA ALA A 30 -32.85 16.72 -6.09
C ALA A 30 -31.44 17.00 -5.55
N ASP A 31 -31.41 17.45 -4.33
CA ASP A 31 -30.19 17.54 -3.52
C ASP A 31 -29.67 16.12 -3.33
N THR A 32 -28.95 15.61 -4.33
CA THR A 32 -28.10 14.44 -4.13
C THR A 32 -26.92 14.91 -3.31
N ASN A 33 -27.19 15.10 -2.01
CA ASN A 33 -26.16 15.17 -1.00
C ASN A 33 -25.51 13.79 -0.96
N VAL A 34 -24.61 13.53 -1.90
CA VAL A 34 -23.60 12.48 -1.78
C VAL A 34 -22.62 13.01 -0.74
N SER A 35 -23.07 12.99 0.50
CA SER A 35 -22.20 12.98 1.65
C SER A 35 -21.35 11.72 1.48
N GLY A 36 -20.18 11.86 0.85
CA GLY A 36 -19.11 10.92 1.02
C GLY A 36 -18.84 10.89 2.53
N GLU A 37 -19.48 9.95 3.22
CA GLU A 37 -19.12 9.63 4.58
C GLU A 37 -17.64 9.25 4.54
N SER A 38 -16.81 10.23 4.88
CA SER A 38 -15.47 9.94 5.35
C SER A 38 -15.69 9.16 6.65
N SER A 39 -15.83 7.83 6.52
CA SER A 39 -15.94 6.97 7.68
C SER A 39 -14.68 7.24 8.52
N SER A 40 -14.89 7.82 9.71
CA SER A 40 -13.77 8.06 10.60
C SER A 40 -13.17 6.70 10.96
N LEU A 41 -11.86 6.55 10.76
CA LEU A 41 -11.13 5.33 11.12
C LEU A 41 -11.46 4.94 12.57
N SER A 42 -11.83 3.69 12.78
CA SER A 42 -11.99 3.14 14.12
C SER A 42 -10.63 3.05 14.83
N ASP A 43 -10.64 2.88 16.15
CA ASP A 43 -9.38 2.70 16.89
C ASP A 43 -8.69 1.38 16.54
N LYS A 44 -9.45 0.38 16.07
CA LYS A 44 -8.89 -0.88 15.54
C LYS A 44 -8.17 -0.63 14.22
N ASP A 45 -8.81 0.08 13.28
CA ASP A 45 -8.17 0.47 12.00
C ASP A 45 -6.87 1.25 12.23
N LYS A 46 -6.90 2.25 13.13
CA LYS A 46 -5.71 3.04 13.48
C LYS A 46 -4.61 2.19 14.10
N THR A 47 -4.98 1.20 14.90
CA THR A 47 -4.01 0.29 15.53
C THR A 47 -3.39 -0.63 14.49
N PHE A 48 -4.19 -1.21 13.59
CA PHE A 48 -3.73 -2.01 12.47
C PHE A 48 -2.78 -1.21 11.57
N MET A 49 -3.18 -0.01 11.14
CA MET A 49 -2.34 0.86 10.30
C MET A 49 -0.99 1.15 10.93
N LYS A 50 -0.95 1.43 12.25
CA LYS A 50 0.31 1.69 12.95
C LYS A 50 1.22 0.46 13.00
N LYS A 51 0.65 -0.72 13.22
CA LYS A 51 1.40 -1.99 13.25
C LYS A 51 1.93 -2.33 11.86
N ALA A 52 1.07 -2.32 10.84
CA ALA A 52 1.43 -2.60 9.47
C ALA A 52 2.53 -1.67 8.95
N ALA A 53 2.43 -0.35 9.26
CA ALA A 53 3.47 0.60 8.87
C ALA A 53 4.81 0.33 9.56
N LYS A 54 4.80 -0.02 10.86
CA LYS A 54 6.05 -0.32 11.59
C LYS A 54 6.69 -1.61 11.11
N GLY A 55 5.90 -2.68 10.95
CA GLY A 55 6.36 -3.98 10.44
C GLY A 55 6.96 -3.83 9.06
N GLY A 56 6.20 -3.28 8.11
CA GLY A 56 6.67 -3.13 6.74
C GLY A 56 7.92 -2.24 6.60
N MET A 57 8.07 -1.17 7.40
CA MET A 57 9.33 -0.39 7.41
C MET A 57 10.49 -1.21 7.97
N MET A 58 10.26 -2.00 9.01
CA MET A 58 11.29 -2.87 9.60
C MET A 58 11.74 -3.92 8.60
N GLU A 59 10.81 -4.57 7.90
CA GLU A 59 11.11 -5.63 6.93
C GLU A 59 11.84 -5.10 5.71
N VAL A 60 11.53 -3.89 5.24
CA VAL A 60 12.32 -3.20 4.20
C VAL A 60 13.76 -2.97 4.69
N ALA A 61 13.93 -2.41 5.90
CA ALA A 61 15.26 -2.13 6.43
C ALA A 61 16.08 -3.41 6.66
N MET A 62 15.44 -4.47 7.18
CA MET A 62 16.07 -5.78 7.38
C MET A 62 16.42 -6.47 6.06
N GLY A 63 15.53 -6.39 5.08
CA GLY A 63 15.76 -6.90 3.73
C GLY A 63 16.97 -6.25 3.06
N GLN A 64 17.09 -4.93 3.14
CA GLN A 64 18.27 -4.20 2.64
C GLN A 64 19.58 -4.66 3.29
N VAL A 65 19.55 -4.95 4.58
CA VAL A 65 20.72 -5.48 5.29
C VAL A 65 21.02 -6.93 4.86
N ALA A 66 19.98 -7.74 4.65
CA ALA A 66 20.13 -9.12 4.18
C ALA A 66 20.74 -9.17 2.76
N GLU A 67 20.28 -8.33 1.84
CA GLU A 67 20.89 -8.21 0.51
C GLU A 67 22.40 -7.95 0.54
N GLN A 68 22.87 -7.18 1.53
CA GLN A 68 24.28 -6.77 1.61
C GLN A 68 25.13 -7.75 2.41
N LYS A 69 24.58 -8.41 3.42
CA LYS A 69 25.35 -9.14 4.44
C LYS A 69 25.12 -10.64 4.48
N ALA A 70 24.03 -11.14 3.89
CA ALA A 70 23.78 -12.57 3.86
C ALA A 70 24.87 -13.31 3.08
N GLN A 71 25.17 -14.52 3.51
CA GLN A 71 26.10 -15.43 2.82
C GLN A 71 25.36 -16.33 1.84
N SER A 72 24.11 -16.72 2.17
CA SER A 72 23.25 -17.52 1.31
C SER A 72 22.60 -16.64 0.23
N GLU A 73 22.65 -17.09 -1.02
CA GLU A 73 21.97 -16.40 -2.12
C GLU A 73 20.43 -16.44 -1.99
N ASP A 74 19.89 -17.51 -1.39
CA ASP A 74 18.46 -17.62 -1.11
C ASP A 74 18.05 -16.53 -0.10
N VAL A 75 18.82 -16.33 0.96
CA VAL A 75 18.58 -15.30 1.98
C VAL A 75 18.70 -13.88 1.38
N LYS A 76 19.68 -13.64 0.48
CA LYS A 76 19.76 -12.35 -0.24
C LYS A 76 18.54 -12.13 -1.12
N SER A 77 18.12 -13.16 -1.85
CA SER A 77 16.94 -13.10 -2.73
C SER A 77 15.67 -12.85 -1.93
N PHE A 78 15.52 -13.51 -0.80
CA PHE A 78 14.43 -13.26 0.14
C PHE A 78 14.46 -11.79 0.63
N GLY A 79 15.62 -11.30 1.07
CA GLY A 79 15.80 -9.90 1.49
C GLY A 79 15.35 -8.90 0.41
N LYS A 80 15.77 -9.12 -0.83
CA LYS A 80 15.35 -8.31 -1.98
C LYS A 80 13.83 -8.35 -2.20
N ARG A 81 13.21 -9.52 -1.99
CA ARG A 81 11.76 -9.68 -2.09
C ARG A 81 11.06 -8.84 -1.00
N MET A 82 11.57 -8.88 0.25
CA MET A 82 11.05 -8.05 1.35
C MET A 82 11.10 -6.56 1.02
N VAL A 83 12.23 -6.06 0.52
CA VAL A 83 12.38 -4.66 0.12
C VAL A 83 11.34 -4.27 -0.93
N THR A 84 11.15 -5.12 -1.93
CA THR A 84 10.27 -4.81 -3.07
C THR A 84 8.80 -4.82 -2.65
N ASP A 85 8.35 -5.86 -1.99
CA ASP A 85 6.93 -6.08 -1.76
C ASP A 85 6.42 -5.28 -0.55
N HIS A 86 7.19 -5.22 0.55
CA HIS A 86 6.86 -4.34 1.67
C HIS A 86 7.02 -2.86 1.33
N GLY A 87 7.95 -2.50 0.42
CA GLY A 87 8.04 -1.15 -0.12
C GLY A 87 6.73 -0.71 -0.79
N LYS A 88 6.20 -1.54 -1.69
CA LYS A 88 4.91 -1.29 -2.37
C LYS A 88 3.74 -1.22 -1.38
N ALA A 89 3.68 -2.16 -0.43
CA ALA A 89 2.62 -2.18 0.59
C ALA A 89 2.67 -0.92 1.47
N ASN A 90 3.86 -0.49 1.88
CA ASN A 90 4.05 0.74 2.64
C ASN A 90 3.57 1.99 1.88
N ASP A 91 3.83 2.08 0.59
CA ASP A 91 3.39 3.21 -0.23
C ASP A 91 1.87 3.21 -0.41
N GLU A 92 1.25 2.05 -0.59
CA GLU A 92 -0.20 1.91 -0.63
C GLU A 92 -0.84 2.31 0.71
N LEU A 93 -0.31 1.84 1.84
CA LEU A 93 -0.79 2.19 3.17
C LEU A 93 -0.64 3.69 3.47
N LYS A 94 0.47 4.32 3.05
CA LYS A 94 0.65 5.79 3.12
C LYS A 94 -0.41 6.53 2.33
N SER A 95 -0.76 6.04 1.14
CA SER A 95 -1.81 6.64 0.32
C SER A 95 -3.17 6.56 1.02
N ILE A 96 -3.53 5.40 1.58
CA ILE A 96 -4.77 5.22 2.34
C ILE A 96 -4.78 6.16 3.56
N ALA A 97 -3.69 6.18 4.34
CA ALA A 97 -3.56 7.04 5.51
C ALA A 97 -3.75 8.53 5.18
N SER A 98 -3.12 8.97 4.08
CA SER A 98 -3.24 10.35 3.61
C SER A 98 -4.68 10.72 3.25
N LYS A 99 -5.40 9.85 2.52
CA LYS A 99 -6.81 10.05 2.18
C LYS A 99 -7.71 10.13 3.41
N LYS A 100 -7.36 9.41 4.48
CA LYS A 100 -8.12 9.38 5.75
C LYS A 100 -7.65 10.43 6.75
N GLY A 101 -6.67 11.28 6.41
CA GLY A 101 -6.10 12.28 7.33
C GLY A 101 -5.38 11.66 8.53
N PHE A 102 -4.90 10.42 8.41
CA PHE A 102 -4.23 9.71 9.49
C PHE A 102 -2.70 9.75 9.31
N GLN A 103 -1.99 10.08 10.38
CA GLN A 103 -0.53 10.12 10.36
C GLN A 103 0.06 8.77 10.81
N LEU A 104 0.78 8.13 9.90
CA LEU A 104 1.53 6.90 10.19
C LEU A 104 2.82 7.20 10.96
N PRO A 105 3.32 6.25 11.76
CA PRO A 105 4.64 6.34 12.35
C PRO A 105 5.72 6.39 11.26
N SER A 106 6.77 7.19 11.49
CA SER A 106 7.88 7.37 10.53
C SER A 106 9.23 6.88 11.05
N LYS A 107 9.25 6.29 12.24
CA LYS A 107 10.52 5.84 12.86
C LYS A 107 10.91 4.48 12.32
N GLU A 108 12.05 4.41 11.67
CA GLU A 108 12.70 3.17 11.26
C GLU A 108 13.25 2.40 12.47
N HIS A 109 13.20 1.07 12.38
CA HIS A 109 13.84 0.18 13.35
C HIS A 109 15.12 -0.36 12.73
N ASN A 110 16.25 -0.02 13.33
CA ASN A 110 17.53 -0.60 12.96
C ASN A 110 17.71 -1.93 13.67
N MET A 111 17.70 -3.03 12.93
CA MET A 111 18.07 -4.33 13.47
C MET A 111 19.56 -4.60 13.24
N LYS A 112 20.23 -5.11 14.27
CA LYS A 112 21.63 -5.51 14.16
C LYS A 112 21.69 -6.86 13.45
N TRP A 113 22.39 -6.91 12.31
CA TRP A 113 22.68 -8.16 11.62
C TRP A 113 23.60 -9.05 12.47
N THR A 114 23.27 -10.33 12.58
CA THR A 114 24.08 -11.33 13.28
C THR A 114 24.43 -12.52 12.39
N SER A 115 23.45 -13.08 11.67
CA SER A 115 23.65 -14.20 10.75
C SER A 115 22.41 -14.38 9.86
N ASP A 116 22.57 -15.13 8.76
CA ASP A 116 21.47 -15.55 7.90
C ASP A 116 20.39 -16.29 8.71
N LYS A 117 20.84 -17.23 9.57
CA LYS A 117 19.92 -17.98 10.42
C LYS A 117 19.09 -17.08 11.35
N ALA A 118 19.71 -16.12 12.00
CA ALA A 118 19.00 -15.22 12.90
C ALA A 118 18.00 -14.32 12.17
N TYR A 119 18.34 -13.90 10.94
CA TYR A 119 17.44 -13.16 10.07
C TYR A 119 16.25 -14.02 9.69
N MET A 120 16.46 -15.24 9.19
CA MET A 120 15.37 -16.12 8.79
C MET A 120 14.49 -16.56 9.98
N ASP A 121 15.09 -16.76 11.17
CA ASP A 121 14.31 -17.04 12.39
C ASP A 121 13.38 -15.86 12.74
N ALA A 122 13.84 -14.63 12.57
CA ALA A 122 13.02 -13.44 12.77
C ALA A 122 11.92 -13.33 11.72
N MET A 123 12.25 -13.52 10.44
CA MET A 123 11.27 -13.44 9.34
C MET A 123 10.17 -14.47 9.45
N VAL A 124 10.49 -15.71 9.80
CA VAL A 124 9.47 -16.75 10.07
C VAL A 124 8.51 -16.27 11.15
N LYS A 125 9.04 -15.79 12.29
CA LYS A 125 8.20 -15.36 13.41
C LYS A 125 7.32 -14.15 13.07
N ASP A 126 7.87 -13.19 12.34
CA ASP A 126 7.15 -11.98 11.96
C ASP A 126 6.03 -12.33 10.97
N HIS A 127 6.31 -13.11 9.92
CA HIS A 127 5.31 -13.49 8.92
C HIS A 127 4.23 -14.42 9.49
N ASP A 128 4.57 -15.37 10.38
CA ASP A 128 3.58 -16.20 11.12
C ASP A 128 2.57 -15.34 11.91
N THR A 129 2.98 -14.14 12.32
CA THR A 129 2.14 -13.19 13.04
C THR A 129 1.37 -12.29 12.09
N ASP A 130 2.06 -11.72 11.11
CA ASP A 130 1.49 -10.73 10.19
C ASP A 130 0.41 -11.34 9.30
N VAL A 131 0.58 -12.57 8.80
CA VAL A 131 -0.46 -13.29 8.06
C VAL A 131 -1.77 -13.31 8.85
N LYS A 132 -1.72 -13.64 10.14
CA LYS A 132 -2.92 -13.70 11.00
C LYS A 132 -3.53 -12.32 11.23
N GLU A 133 -2.69 -11.29 11.46
CA GLU A 133 -3.17 -9.92 11.68
C GLU A 133 -3.85 -9.37 10.41
N PHE A 134 -3.24 -9.56 9.25
CA PHE A 134 -3.81 -9.09 7.99
C PHE A 134 -5.07 -9.88 7.59
N GLN A 135 -5.09 -11.20 7.76
CA GLN A 135 -6.30 -12.00 7.55
C GLN A 135 -7.44 -11.61 8.51
N HIS A 136 -7.12 -11.24 9.74
CA HIS A 136 -8.10 -10.75 10.70
C HIS A 136 -8.70 -9.42 10.25
N GLU A 137 -7.87 -8.45 9.86
CA GLU A 137 -8.34 -7.14 9.38
C GLU A 137 -9.20 -7.28 8.13
N ALA A 138 -8.79 -8.12 7.17
CA ALA A 138 -9.55 -8.41 5.97
C ALA A 138 -10.97 -8.92 6.23
N LYS A 139 -11.18 -9.61 7.37
CA LYS A 139 -12.48 -10.19 7.78
C LYS A 139 -13.22 -9.36 8.82
N LEU A 140 -12.60 -8.32 9.36
CA LEU A 140 -13.14 -7.55 10.47
C LEU A 140 -14.42 -6.81 10.04
N THR A 141 -15.52 -7.06 10.78
CA THR A 141 -16.78 -6.34 10.55
C THR A 141 -16.64 -4.90 11.05
N GLY A 142 -17.02 -3.95 10.19
CA GLY A 142 -16.94 -2.52 10.50
C GLY A 142 -15.55 -1.90 10.32
N ALA A 143 -14.56 -2.64 9.82
CA ALA A 143 -13.29 -2.06 9.39
C ALA A 143 -13.48 -1.17 8.15
N ASP A 144 -12.60 -0.19 7.99
CA ASP A 144 -12.59 0.69 6.84
C ASP A 144 -12.46 -0.11 5.52
N PRO A 145 -13.27 0.14 4.49
CA PRO A 145 -13.26 -0.65 3.26
C PRO A 145 -11.91 -0.64 2.52
N ASP A 146 -11.19 0.49 2.52
CA ASP A 146 -9.88 0.58 1.87
C ASP A 146 -8.85 -0.26 2.62
N LEU A 147 -8.93 -0.29 3.96
CA LEU A 147 -8.05 -1.11 4.80
C LEU A 147 -8.35 -2.60 4.66
N LYS A 148 -9.64 -2.98 4.55
CA LYS A 148 -10.00 -4.37 4.27
C LYS A 148 -9.42 -4.86 2.95
N ALA A 149 -9.58 -4.08 1.89
CA ALA A 149 -9.05 -4.40 0.57
C ALA A 149 -7.51 -4.49 0.58
N PHE A 150 -6.85 -3.53 1.25
CA PHE A 150 -5.41 -3.55 1.46
C PHE A 150 -4.96 -4.80 2.22
N ALA A 151 -5.63 -5.12 3.32
CA ALA A 151 -5.30 -6.28 4.15
C ALA A 151 -5.51 -7.60 3.41
N GLU A 152 -6.61 -7.74 2.66
CA GLU A 152 -6.89 -8.94 1.85
C GLU A 152 -5.82 -9.18 0.77
N LYS A 153 -5.45 -8.12 0.07
CA LYS A 153 -4.40 -8.18 -0.97
C LYS A 153 -3.05 -8.51 -0.37
N THR A 154 -2.68 -7.83 0.73
CA THR A 154 -1.37 -7.98 1.35
C THR A 154 -1.23 -9.33 2.05
N ALA A 155 -2.29 -9.86 2.66
CA ALA A 155 -2.27 -11.19 3.30
C ALA A 155 -1.78 -12.29 2.34
N LYS A 156 -2.19 -12.25 1.06
CA LYS A 156 -1.75 -13.24 0.04
C LYS A 156 -0.25 -13.17 -0.21
N VAL A 157 0.31 -11.96 -0.23
CA VAL A 157 1.76 -11.75 -0.39
C VAL A 157 2.51 -12.24 0.85
N LEU A 158 1.97 -11.96 2.04
CA LEU A 158 2.57 -12.41 3.30
C LEU A 158 2.55 -13.93 3.44
N GLU A 159 1.51 -14.63 2.97
CA GLU A 159 1.45 -16.10 2.91
C GLU A 159 2.56 -16.67 2.00
N GLU A 160 2.85 -16.04 0.87
CA GLU A 160 3.99 -16.41 0.03
C GLU A 160 5.31 -16.21 0.76
N HIS A 161 5.47 -15.06 1.43
CA HIS A 161 6.68 -14.76 2.20
C HIS A 161 6.87 -15.72 3.37
N GLU A 162 5.80 -16.06 4.11
CA GLU A 162 5.81 -17.06 5.19
C GLU A 162 6.34 -18.40 4.68
N SER A 163 5.79 -18.89 3.56
CA SER A 163 6.23 -20.13 2.93
C SER A 163 7.71 -20.09 2.53
N MET A 164 8.14 -18.99 1.90
CA MET A 164 9.56 -18.81 1.51
C MET A 164 10.46 -18.76 2.73
N ALA A 165 10.07 -18.02 3.77
CA ALA A 165 10.86 -17.90 5.00
C ALA A 165 11.09 -19.25 5.68
N HIS A 166 10.07 -20.09 5.75
CA HIS A 166 10.20 -21.46 6.27
C HIS A 166 11.14 -22.32 5.42
N GLN A 167 11.01 -22.26 4.09
CA GLN A 167 11.86 -23.03 3.16
C GLN A 167 13.33 -22.63 3.25
N ASP A 168 13.62 -21.32 3.21
CA ASP A 168 14.98 -20.79 3.26
C ASP A 168 15.63 -21.05 4.62
N LYS A 169 14.87 -20.93 5.72
CA LYS A 169 15.33 -21.31 7.05
C LYS A 169 15.70 -22.79 7.12
N ASP A 170 14.91 -23.67 6.53
CA ASP A 170 15.19 -25.11 6.55
C ASP A 170 16.40 -25.48 5.65
N ALA A 171 16.62 -24.72 4.57
CA ALA A 171 17.82 -24.88 3.74
C ALA A 171 19.11 -24.56 4.47
N LEU A 172 19.08 -23.61 5.42
CA LEU A 172 20.25 -23.25 6.26
C LEU A 172 20.65 -24.31 7.29
N LYS A 173 19.88 -25.38 7.47
CA LYS A 173 20.18 -26.49 8.40
C LYS A 173 21.05 -27.59 7.75
N LYS A 174 21.19 -27.55 6.43
CA LYS A 174 21.96 -28.55 5.64
C LYS A 174 23.41 -28.13 5.48
#